data_f2f25c32279fbdbea0984b60161f2654
#
_entry.id   f2f25c32279fbdbea0984b60161f2654
#
_cell.length_a   1.000
_cell.length_b   1.000
_cell.length_c   1.000
_cell.angle_alpha   90.00
_cell.angle_beta   90.00
_cell.angle_gamma   90.00
#
_symmetry.space_group_name_H-M   'P 1'
#
loop_
_entity.id
_entity.type
_entity.pdbx_description
1 polymer ?
#
loop_
_entity_poly.entity_id
_entity_poly.type
_entity_poly.pdbx_seq_one_letter_code
_entity_poly.pdbx_strand_id
1 'polypeptide(L)'
;MNQTQILAHRGASAYAPENTMAAFGLARDMGAEGIELDVQLTRDGKLVVIHDLSIDRTSNGTGLVGGLTLEELRQHDFSYTFGGKYGNDGSRLPELGEVMEFAMHHGLYLNIETKDYSRPYGEVNMRTAELVRRYGYAENTLISSINHNAVALLKRDYPEIRTAIAFMESFYRLEEYAANCRADVLHPYYLGVDEDFMELANRSRFEVNPWTVDDEAEIIRLRNLGVTRIMTNKPDLGRECLKS
;
A
#
# COMPACT_ATOMS: atom_id res chain seq x y z
N MET A 1 -4.77 -22.74 9.25
CA MET A 1 -3.97 -21.62 8.72
C MET A 1 -4.88 -20.82 7.81
N ASN A 2 -4.91 -19.51 7.94
CA ASN A 2 -5.65 -18.67 6.99
C ASN A 2 -4.95 -18.79 5.61
N GLN A 3 -5.73 -18.80 4.55
CA GLN A 3 -5.19 -18.85 3.20
C GLN A 3 -4.49 -17.52 2.87
N THR A 4 -3.30 -17.56 2.25
CA THR A 4 -2.60 -16.37 1.76
C THR A 4 -3.52 -15.55 0.85
N GLN A 5 -3.46 -14.22 0.94
CA GLN A 5 -4.30 -13.29 0.17
C GLN A 5 -3.44 -12.46 -0.79
N ILE A 6 -4.06 -11.92 -1.85
CA ILE A 6 -3.41 -11.03 -2.81
C ILE A 6 -3.81 -9.58 -2.52
N LEU A 7 -2.80 -8.72 -2.32
CA LEU A 7 -2.95 -7.27 -2.37
C LEU A 7 -2.42 -6.75 -3.71
N ALA A 8 -3.25 -6.03 -4.44
CA ALA A 8 -2.87 -5.40 -5.68
C ALA A 8 -2.01 -4.15 -5.40
N HIS A 9 -0.70 -4.25 -5.66
CA HIS A 9 0.29 -3.19 -5.41
C HIS A 9 0.05 -2.00 -6.34
N ARG A 10 -0.42 -0.88 -5.77
CA ARG A 10 -0.91 0.32 -6.47
C ARG A 10 -2.07 0.01 -7.43
N GLY A 11 -2.89 -1.01 -7.09
CA GLY A 11 -3.88 -1.60 -7.98
C GLY A 11 -3.28 -2.64 -8.93
N ALA A 12 -3.98 -2.97 -10.03
CA ALA A 12 -3.47 -3.84 -11.09
C ALA A 12 -2.45 -3.09 -11.97
N SER A 13 -1.36 -2.63 -11.37
CA SER A 13 -0.42 -1.64 -11.93
C SER A 13 0.43 -2.17 -13.11
N ALA A 14 0.49 -3.49 -13.30
CA ALA A 14 1.07 -4.06 -14.52
C ALA A 14 0.18 -3.81 -15.77
N TYR A 15 -1.09 -3.50 -15.60
CA TYR A 15 -2.10 -3.45 -16.68
C TYR A 15 -2.81 -2.10 -16.80
N ALA A 16 -2.79 -1.30 -15.75
CA ALA A 16 -3.44 0.01 -15.67
C ALA A 16 -2.55 1.02 -14.93
N PRO A 17 -2.77 2.33 -15.12
CA PRO A 17 -1.96 3.35 -14.43
C PRO A 17 -1.98 3.17 -12.92
N GLU A 18 -0.81 3.05 -12.30
CA GLU A 18 -0.66 2.85 -10.86
C GLU A 18 -1.37 3.94 -10.05
N ASN A 19 -1.91 3.56 -8.88
CA ASN A 19 -2.54 4.50 -7.95
C ASN A 19 -3.74 5.28 -8.54
N THR A 20 -4.45 4.69 -9.51
CA THR A 20 -5.68 5.27 -10.10
C THR A 20 -6.90 4.41 -9.86
N MET A 21 -8.09 5.02 -9.95
CA MET A 21 -9.35 4.28 -9.83
C MET A 21 -9.50 3.19 -10.91
N ALA A 22 -8.89 3.38 -12.10
CA ALA A 22 -8.85 2.37 -13.16
C ALA A 22 -8.07 1.13 -12.71
N ALA A 23 -6.88 1.30 -12.10
CA ALA A 23 -6.08 0.19 -11.58
C ALA A 23 -6.78 -0.53 -10.40
N PHE A 24 -7.46 0.21 -9.53
CA PHE A 24 -8.20 -0.36 -8.39
C PHE A 24 -9.44 -1.14 -8.85
N GLY A 25 -10.18 -0.60 -9.81
CA GLY A 25 -11.32 -1.29 -10.43
C GLY A 25 -10.90 -2.60 -11.09
N LEU A 26 -9.81 -2.56 -11.86
CA LEU A 26 -9.26 -3.74 -12.52
C LEU A 26 -8.76 -4.79 -11.50
N ALA A 27 -8.09 -4.37 -10.43
CA ALA A 27 -7.64 -5.26 -9.36
C ALA A 27 -8.81 -6.01 -8.70
N ARG A 28 -9.92 -5.31 -8.42
CA ARG A 28 -11.17 -5.92 -7.93
C ARG A 28 -11.69 -6.96 -8.91
N ASP A 29 -11.76 -6.63 -10.21
CA ASP A 29 -12.30 -7.51 -11.26
C ASP A 29 -11.42 -8.75 -11.46
N MET A 30 -10.12 -8.66 -11.19
CA MET A 30 -9.18 -9.77 -11.15
C MET A 30 -9.24 -10.58 -9.84
N GLY A 31 -10.06 -10.16 -8.88
CA GLY A 31 -10.32 -10.90 -7.63
C GLY A 31 -9.28 -10.71 -6.55
N ALA A 32 -8.55 -9.60 -6.54
CA ALA A 32 -7.70 -9.24 -5.41
C ALA A 32 -8.54 -9.07 -4.13
N GLU A 33 -8.05 -9.57 -3.01
CA GLU A 33 -8.70 -9.39 -1.71
C GLU A 33 -8.53 -8.00 -1.14
N GLY A 34 -7.53 -7.26 -1.63
CA GLY A 34 -7.29 -5.89 -1.22
C GLY A 34 -6.40 -5.12 -2.17
N ILE A 35 -6.22 -3.87 -1.84
CA ILE A 35 -5.43 -2.90 -2.58
C ILE A 35 -4.34 -2.36 -1.66
N GLU A 36 -3.14 -2.29 -2.17
CA GLU A 36 -2.09 -1.45 -1.60
C GLU A 36 -2.03 -0.16 -2.41
N LEU A 37 -1.80 0.97 -1.73
CA LEU A 37 -1.72 2.30 -2.32
C LEU A 37 -0.82 3.24 -1.51
N ASP A 38 -0.34 4.28 -2.17
CA ASP A 38 0.57 5.27 -1.58
C ASP A 38 -0.11 6.61 -1.36
N VAL A 39 0.12 7.26 -0.22
CA VAL A 39 -0.55 8.53 0.11
C VAL A 39 0.44 9.64 0.43
N GLN A 40 0.16 10.81 -0.12
CA GLN A 40 0.88 12.05 0.14
C GLN A 40 -0.08 13.23 0.39
N LEU A 41 0.47 14.34 0.89
CA LEU A 41 -0.26 15.60 1.06
C LEU A 41 0.07 16.59 -0.05
N THR A 42 -0.97 17.20 -0.61
CA THR A 42 -0.86 18.35 -1.50
C THR A 42 -0.55 19.64 -0.72
N ARG A 43 -0.22 20.72 -1.44
CA ARG A 43 -0.01 22.05 -0.87
C ARG A 43 -1.22 22.57 -0.07
N ASP A 44 -2.43 22.26 -0.51
CA ASP A 44 -3.69 22.62 0.16
C ASP A 44 -4.17 21.55 1.16
N GLY A 45 -3.29 20.61 1.54
CA GLY A 45 -3.52 19.64 2.62
C GLY A 45 -4.52 18.53 2.28
N LYS A 46 -4.68 18.19 1.00
CA LYS A 46 -5.48 17.04 0.58
C LYS A 46 -4.64 15.77 0.59
N LEU A 47 -5.23 14.66 1.01
CA LEU A 47 -4.63 13.33 0.89
C LEU A 47 -4.87 12.79 -0.50
N VAL A 48 -3.81 12.68 -1.30
CA VAL A 48 -3.85 12.16 -2.68
C VAL A 48 -3.08 10.86 -2.81
N VAL A 49 -3.51 10.02 -3.76
CA VAL A 49 -2.96 8.68 -3.91
C VAL A 49 -1.91 8.69 -5.02
N ILE A 50 -0.62 8.73 -4.61
CA ILE A 50 0.54 8.78 -5.50
C ILE A 50 1.81 8.33 -4.76
N HIS A 51 2.69 7.59 -5.47
CA HIS A 51 3.92 7.05 -4.88
C HIS A 51 5.05 8.08 -4.80
N ASP A 52 5.44 8.66 -5.92
CA ASP A 52 6.62 9.53 -6.00
C ASP A 52 6.35 10.92 -5.41
N LEU A 53 7.38 11.57 -4.89
CA LEU A 53 7.29 12.96 -4.41
C LEU A 53 6.97 13.96 -5.53
N SER A 54 7.22 13.60 -6.79
CA SER A 54 6.88 14.39 -7.98
C SER A 54 5.92 13.64 -8.89
N ILE A 55 5.20 14.38 -9.73
CA ILE A 55 4.27 13.82 -10.72
C ILE A 55 4.95 13.41 -12.03
N ASP A 56 6.25 13.64 -12.17
CA ASP A 56 6.99 13.59 -13.43
C ASP A 56 6.99 12.20 -14.10
N ARG A 57 7.04 11.12 -13.32
CA ARG A 57 7.09 9.75 -13.85
C ARG A 57 5.73 9.24 -14.30
N THR A 58 4.68 9.60 -13.60
CA THR A 58 3.35 8.98 -13.76
C THR A 58 2.35 9.88 -14.46
N SER A 59 2.73 11.13 -14.79
CA SER A 59 1.84 12.06 -15.49
C SER A 59 2.53 12.77 -16.67
N ASN A 60 1.75 13.53 -17.43
CA ASN A 60 2.25 14.44 -18.47
C ASN A 60 2.69 15.81 -17.91
N GLY A 61 2.67 15.99 -16.59
CA GLY A 61 3.11 17.20 -15.89
C GLY A 61 4.46 17.06 -15.22
N THR A 62 4.89 18.11 -14.54
CA THR A 62 6.10 18.15 -13.72
C THR A 62 5.85 18.91 -12.42
N GLY A 63 6.56 18.51 -11.35
CA GLY A 63 6.52 19.23 -10.08
C GLY A 63 6.30 18.34 -8.87
N LEU A 64 6.55 18.90 -7.69
CA LEU A 64 6.37 18.19 -6.43
C LEU A 64 4.90 18.16 -6.02
N VAL A 65 4.41 17.01 -5.56
CA VAL A 65 3.04 16.83 -5.06
C VAL A 65 2.72 17.84 -3.97
N GLY A 66 3.61 17.99 -2.97
CA GLY A 66 3.45 18.97 -1.90
C GLY A 66 3.59 20.45 -2.32
N GLY A 67 4.00 20.70 -3.57
CA GLY A 67 4.08 22.04 -4.16
C GLY A 67 2.83 22.45 -4.94
N LEU A 68 1.91 21.52 -5.21
CA LEU A 68 0.71 21.70 -6.03
C LEU A 68 -0.56 21.49 -5.21
N THR A 69 -1.64 22.21 -5.55
CA THR A 69 -2.96 21.94 -5.03
C THR A 69 -3.60 20.74 -5.74
N LEU A 70 -4.64 20.16 -5.14
CA LEU A 70 -5.40 19.08 -5.80
C LEU A 70 -5.96 19.50 -7.15
N GLU A 71 -6.43 20.76 -7.26
CA GLU A 71 -6.97 21.30 -8.52
C GLU A 71 -5.89 21.37 -9.61
N GLU A 72 -4.68 21.85 -9.26
CA GLU A 72 -3.53 21.87 -10.17
C GLU A 72 -3.11 20.46 -10.59
N LEU A 73 -3.04 19.51 -9.65
CA LEU A 73 -2.71 18.11 -9.93
C LEU A 73 -3.72 17.45 -10.89
N ARG A 74 -5.00 17.73 -10.72
CA ARG A 74 -6.09 17.17 -11.57
C ARG A 74 -6.14 17.73 -12.99
N GLN A 75 -5.30 18.71 -13.33
CA GLN A 75 -5.12 19.18 -14.71
C GLN A 75 -4.19 18.27 -15.53
N HIS A 76 -3.50 17.33 -14.87
CA HIS A 76 -2.55 16.41 -15.51
C HIS A 76 -3.18 15.04 -15.74
N ASP A 77 -2.71 14.38 -16.83
CA ASP A 77 -3.10 13.03 -17.19
C ASP A 77 -2.14 12.02 -16.56
N PHE A 78 -2.63 11.24 -15.58
CA PHE A 78 -1.89 10.18 -14.91
C PHE A 78 -1.99 8.83 -15.63
N SER A 79 -2.62 8.76 -16.81
CA SER A 79 -2.56 7.61 -17.72
C SER A 79 -1.58 7.80 -18.87
N TYR A 80 -0.79 8.86 -18.84
CA TYR A 80 0.13 9.27 -19.91
C TYR A 80 1.02 8.12 -20.40
N THR A 81 1.60 7.34 -19.48
CA THR A 81 2.44 6.17 -19.82
C THR A 81 1.66 5.02 -20.48
N PHE A 82 0.34 5.02 -20.39
CA PHE A 82 -0.57 4.07 -21.04
C PHE A 82 -1.23 4.65 -22.30
N GLY A 83 -0.67 5.71 -22.87
CA GLY A 83 -1.15 6.31 -24.11
C GLY A 83 -2.54 6.94 -24.03
N GLY A 84 -2.96 7.42 -22.86
CA GLY A 84 -4.26 8.08 -22.65
C GLY A 84 -5.47 7.14 -22.76
N LYS A 85 -5.25 5.82 -22.75
CA LYS A 85 -6.29 4.78 -22.95
C LYS A 85 -7.46 4.86 -21.95
N TYR A 86 -7.21 5.39 -20.75
CA TYR A 86 -8.16 5.35 -19.64
C TYR A 86 -9.05 6.59 -19.52
N GLY A 87 -8.88 7.60 -20.40
CA GLY A 87 -9.66 8.82 -20.41
C GLY A 87 -9.51 9.67 -19.14
N ASN A 88 -10.18 10.82 -19.09
CA ASN A 88 -10.00 11.79 -18.00
C ASN A 88 -10.45 11.23 -16.62
N ASP A 89 -11.52 10.46 -16.55
CA ASP A 89 -12.02 9.93 -15.28
C ASP A 89 -11.16 8.77 -14.72
N GLY A 90 -10.64 7.91 -15.60
CA GLY A 90 -9.81 6.76 -15.21
C GLY A 90 -8.34 7.11 -14.92
N SER A 91 -7.90 8.28 -15.40
CA SER A 91 -6.50 8.77 -15.29
C SER A 91 -6.31 9.89 -14.27
N ARG A 92 -7.39 10.32 -13.64
CA ARG A 92 -7.35 11.39 -12.64
C ARG A 92 -6.69 10.89 -11.35
N LEU A 93 -5.87 11.75 -10.75
CA LEU A 93 -5.31 11.49 -9.41
C LEU A 93 -6.46 11.42 -8.38
N PRO A 94 -6.66 10.28 -7.69
CA PRO A 94 -7.73 10.19 -6.70
C PRO A 94 -7.33 10.79 -5.35
N GLU A 95 -8.31 11.32 -4.62
CA GLU A 95 -8.17 11.55 -3.19
C GLU A 95 -8.33 10.22 -2.43
N LEU A 96 -7.67 10.09 -1.28
CA LEU A 96 -7.79 8.88 -0.45
C LEU A 96 -9.23 8.58 -0.06
N GLY A 97 -10.07 9.60 0.18
CA GLY A 97 -11.48 9.41 0.49
C GLY A 97 -12.24 8.69 -0.62
N GLU A 98 -11.98 9.02 -1.89
CA GLU A 98 -12.60 8.37 -3.04
C GLU A 98 -12.24 6.87 -3.11
N VAL A 99 -10.97 6.54 -2.81
CA VAL A 99 -10.52 5.14 -2.78
C VAL A 99 -11.09 4.38 -1.58
N MET A 100 -11.23 5.03 -0.42
CA MET A 100 -11.86 4.42 0.75
C MET A 100 -13.33 4.10 0.50
N GLU A 101 -14.10 5.01 -0.10
CA GLU A 101 -15.49 4.77 -0.48
C GLU A 101 -15.61 3.58 -1.44
N PHE A 102 -14.73 3.52 -2.45
CA PHE A 102 -14.66 2.40 -3.37
C PHE A 102 -14.35 1.07 -2.65
N ALA A 103 -13.34 1.05 -1.77
CA ALA A 103 -12.96 -0.14 -1.04
C ALA A 103 -14.06 -0.63 -0.10
N MET A 104 -14.71 0.28 0.62
CA MET A 104 -15.86 -0.03 1.49
C MET A 104 -17.03 -0.62 0.72
N HIS A 105 -17.36 -0.05 -0.45
CA HIS A 105 -18.44 -0.54 -1.29
C HIS A 105 -18.20 -1.97 -1.79
N HIS A 106 -16.94 -2.33 -2.03
CA HIS A 106 -16.56 -3.64 -2.56
C HIS A 106 -15.99 -4.61 -1.51
N GLY A 107 -15.91 -4.22 -0.24
CA GLY A 107 -15.37 -5.04 0.85
C GLY A 107 -13.87 -5.35 0.72
N LEU A 108 -13.08 -4.45 0.11
CA LEU A 108 -11.65 -4.66 -0.15
C LEU A 108 -10.82 -4.25 1.07
N TYR A 109 -9.82 -5.06 1.40
CA TYR A 109 -8.81 -4.67 2.38
C TYR A 109 -7.92 -3.56 1.81
N LEU A 110 -7.57 -2.56 2.64
CA LEU A 110 -6.68 -1.47 2.27
C LEU A 110 -5.34 -1.57 3.01
N ASN A 111 -4.25 -1.59 2.26
CA ASN A 111 -2.93 -1.25 2.78
C ASN A 111 -2.56 0.16 2.29
N ILE A 112 -2.51 1.12 3.19
CA ILE A 112 -2.20 2.51 2.87
C ILE A 112 -0.75 2.78 3.29
N GLU A 113 0.16 2.91 2.32
CA GLU A 113 1.52 3.35 2.60
C GLU A 113 1.60 4.86 2.65
N THR A 114 1.99 5.42 3.78
CA THR A 114 2.19 6.86 3.92
C THR A 114 3.61 7.25 3.53
N LYS A 115 3.74 8.14 2.55
CA LYS A 115 5.03 8.66 2.07
C LYS A 115 5.47 9.86 2.91
N ASP A 116 5.79 9.59 4.17
CA ASP A 116 6.22 10.60 5.13
C ASP A 116 7.73 10.51 5.37
N TYR A 117 8.45 11.44 4.77
CA TYR A 117 9.91 11.56 4.93
C TYR A 117 10.32 12.62 5.95
N SER A 118 9.35 13.24 6.63
CA SER A 118 9.60 14.31 7.61
C SER A 118 10.03 13.76 8.98
N ARG A 119 10.55 14.64 9.84
CA ARG A 119 10.88 14.32 11.24
C ARG A 119 10.14 15.30 12.17
N PRO A 120 9.56 14.79 13.26
CA PRO A 120 9.56 13.40 13.76
C PRO A 120 8.62 12.49 12.96
N TYR A 121 7.54 13.00 12.41
CA TYR A 121 6.63 12.40 11.42
C TYR A 121 5.66 13.48 10.97
N GLY A 122 5.22 13.40 9.71
CA GLY A 122 4.44 14.45 9.13
C GLY A 122 2.95 14.29 9.33
N GLU A 123 2.29 15.27 8.85
CA GLU A 123 0.85 15.42 8.90
C GLU A 123 0.11 14.33 8.10
N VAL A 124 0.76 13.72 7.08
CA VAL A 124 0.14 12.68 6.24
C VAL A 124 -0.32 11.48 7.06
N ASN A 125 0.49 11.00 8.03
CA ASN A 125 0.14 9.87 8.89
C ASN A 125 -1.08 10.18 9.76
N MET A 126 -1.08 11.33 10.42
CA MET A 126 -2.18 11.77 11.29
C MET A 126 -3.48 11.91 10.51
N ARG A 127 -3.46 12.63 9.38
CA ARG A 127 -4.64 12.83 8.55
C ARG A 127 -5.16 11.55 7.92
N THR A 128 -4.26 10.62 7.56
CA THR A 128 -4.67 9.29 7.07
C THR A 128 -5.40 8.52 8.16
N ALA A 129 -4.85 8.46 9.38
CA ALA A 129 -5.48 7.79 10.51
C ALA A 129 -6.83 8.42 10.89
N GLU A 130 -6.91 9.76 10.92
CA GLU A 130 -8.16 10.49 11.17
C GLU A 130 -9.22 10.16 10.10
N LEU A 131 -8.82 10.06 8.84
CA LEU A 131 -9.71 9.69 7.76
C LEU A 131 -10.23 8.26 7.91
N VAL A 132 -9.34 7.29 8.18
CA VAL A 132 -9.70 5.88 8.42
C VAL A 132 -10.69 5.77 9.58
N ARG A 133 -10.41 6.47 10.69
CA ARG A 133 -11.32 6.52 11.86
C ARG A 133 -12.68 7.12 11.51
N ARG A 134 -12.71 8.21 10.76
CA ARG A 134 -13.95 8.89 10.34
C ARG A 134 -14.84 8.01 9.46
N TYR A 135 -14.23 7.20 8.59
CA TYR A 135 -14.97 6.23 7.76
C TYR A 135 -15.37 4.96 8.53
N GLY A 136 -14.85 4.74 9.74
CA GLY A 136 -15.11 3.52 10.51
C GLY A 136 -14.55 2.26 9.87
N TYR A 137 -13.45 2.35 9.09
CA TYR A 137 -12.91 1.26 8.29
C TYR A 137 -11.58 0.69 8.84
N ALA A 138 -11.28 0.91 10.11
CA ALA A 138 -10.02 0.50 10.75
C ALA A 138 -9.78 -1.02 10.71
N GLU A 139 -10.82 -1.83 10.87
CA GLU A 139 -10.75 -3.31 10.83
C GLU A 139 -10.26 -3.86 9.48
N ASN A 140 -10.53 -3.14 8.39
CA ASN A 140 -10.14 -3.50 7.02
C ASN A 140 -9.01 -2.63 6.47
N THR A 141 -8.30 -1.91 7.34
CA THR A 141 -7.22 -1.00 6.93
C THR A 141 -5.94 -1.29 7.70
N LEU A 142 -4.84 -1.29 6.99
CA LEU A 142 -3.48 -1.30 7.50
C LEU A 142 -2.78 -0.02 7.03
N ILE A 143 -2.12 0.71 7.93
CA ILE A 143 -1.27 1.83 7.56
C ILE A 143 0.19 1.40 7.68
N SER A 144 0.93 1.51 6.58
CA SER A 144 2.34 1.16 6.51
C SER A 144 3.23 2.36 6.19
N SER A 145 4.50 2.28 6.51
CA SER A 145 5.49 3.28 6.13
C SER A 145 6.91 2.73 6.21
N ILE A 146 7.81 3.29 5.39
CA ILE A 146 9.27 3.15 5.57
C ILE A 146 9.80 4.05 6.69
N ASN A 147 9.02 5.04 7.14
CA ASN A 147 9.33 5.83 8.32
C ASN A 147 8.81 5.13 9.58
N HIS A 148 9.64 4.24 10.14
CA HIS A 148 9.26 3.43 11.30
C HIS A 148 8.98 4.26 12.57
N ASN A 149 9.55 5.47 12.70
CA ASN A 149 9.18 6.39 13.79
C ASN A 149 7.73 6.84 13.64
N ALA A 150 7.29 7.11 12.40
CA ALA A 150 5.91 7.48 12.12
C ALA A 150 4.94 6.35 12.46
N VAL A 151 5.31 5.09 12.13
CA VAL A 151 4.53 3.90 12.50
C VAL A 151 4.35 3.79 14.02
N ALA A 152 5.45 3.92 14.79
CA ALA A 152 5.41 3.82 16.24
C ALA A 152 4.52 4.90 16.89
N LEU A 153 4.58 6.13 16.38
CA LEU A 153 3.79 7.25 16.88
C LEU A 153 2.32 7.14 16.48
N LEU A 154 2.05 6.70 15.24
CA LEU A 154 0.69 6.44 14.77
C LEU A 154 0.02 5.37 15.65
N LYS A 155 0.69 4.24 15.91
CA LYS A 155 0.15 3.17 16.76
C LYS A 155 -0.08 3.61 18.20
N ARG A 156 0.73 4.56 18.71
CA ARG A 156 0.51 5.15 20.04
C ARG A 156 -0.79 5.95 20.09
N ASP A 157 -1.05 6.76 19.04
CA ASP A 157 -2.14 7.75 19.03
C ASP A 157 -3.45 7.16 18.48
N TYR A 158 -3.35 6.08 17.66
CA TYR A 158 -4.47 5.36 17.04
C TYR A 158 -4.30 3.84 17.21
N PRO A 159 -4.40 3.31 18.45
CA PRO A 159 -4.09 1.91 18.75
C PRO A 159 -5.02 0.90 18.04
N GLU A 160 -6.21 1.33 17.65
CA GLU A 160 -7.19 0.53 16.91
C GLU A 160 -6.79 0.28 15.44
N ILE A 161 -5.93 1.12 14.86
CA ILE A 161 -5.48 0.95 13.48
C ILE A 161 -4.29 0.00 13.45
N ARG A 162 -4.32 -0.97 12.58
CA ARG A 162 -3.19 -1.88 12.35
C ARG A 162 -2.08 -1.16 11.60
N THR A 163 -0.83 -1.47 11.95
CA THR A 163 0.34 -0.79 11.39
C THR A 163 1.39 -1.78 10.91
N ALA A 164 2.14 -1.38 9.86
CA ALA A 164 3.25 -2.16 9.33
C ALA A 164 4.50 -1.31 9.14
N ILE A 165 5.66 -1.94 9.34
CA ILE A 165 6.95 -1.42 8.93
C ILE A 165 7.35 -2.03 7.59
N ALA A 166 7.69 -1.16 6.60
CA ALA A 166 8.17 -1.59 5.29
C ALA A 166 9.71 -1.43 5.23
N PHE A 167 10.41 -2.46 4.72
CA PHE A 167 11.88 -2.45 4.70
C PHE A 167 12.46 -3.39 3.63
N MET A 168 13.69 -3.09 3.21
CA MET A 168 14.50 -3.94 2.33
C MET A 168 15.71 -4.53 3.05
N GLU A 169 16.09 -3.91 4.16
CA GLU A 169 17.29 -4.23 4.92
C GLU A 169 17.10 -5.47 5.80
N SER A 170 18.19 -6.17 6.12
CA SER A 170 18.21 -7.16 7.17
C SER A 170 18.43 -6.50 8.52
N PHE A 171 17.55 -6.80 9.47
CA PHE A 171 17.66 -6.28 10.84
C PHE A 171 18.24 -7.33 11.78
N TYR A 172 19.24 -6.95 12.55
CA TYR A 172 19.65 -7.73 13.72
C TYR A 172 18.59 -7.59 14.81
N ARG A 173 18.03 -8.72 15.29
CA ARG A 173 16.94 -8.77 16.28
C ARG A 173 15.66 -8.05 15.77
N LEU A 174 15.22 -8.43 14.57
CA LEU A 174 14.06 -7.83 13.91
C LEU A 174 12.81 -7.82 14.81
N GLU A 175 12.58 -8.89 15.56
CA GLU A 175 11.42 -9.04 16.46
C GLU A 175 11.37 -7.97 17.54
N GLU A 176 12.51 -7.62 18.12
CA GLU A 176 12.59 -6.57 19.12
C GLU A 176 12.44 -5.18 18.49
N TYR A 177 13.05 -5.00 17.32
CA TYR A 177 12.92 -3.76 16.58
C TYR A 177 11.47 -3.48 16.20
N ALA A 178 10.78 -4.46 15.61
CA ALA A 178 9.38 -4.35 15.21
C ALA A 178 8.44 -4.14 16.41
N ALA A 179 8.70 -4.83 17.54
CA ALA A 179 7.96 -4.63 18.79
C ALA A 179 8.15 -3.22 19.34
N ASN A 180 9.35 -2.66 19.28
CA ASN A 180 9.62 -1.26 19.68
C ASN A 180 8.90 -0.26 18.78
N CYS A 181 8.76 -0.56 17.48
CA CYS A 181 7.94 0.21 16.54
C CYS A 181 6.41 -0.02 16.74
N ARG A 182 6.02 -0.98 17.62
CA ARG A 182 4.62 -1.39 17.84
C ARG A 182 3.92 -1.83 16.55
N ALA A 183 4.68 -2.38 15.60
CA ALA A 183 4.13 -2.88 14.35
C ALA A 183 3.30 -4.15 14.60
N ASP A 184 2.21 -4.30 13.86
CA ASP A 184 1.39 -5.51 13.83
C ASP A 184 1.83 -6.44 12.68
N VAL A 185 2.43 -5.85 11.62
CA VAL A 185 2.75 -6.53 10.36
C VAL A 185 4.15 -6.13 9.88
N LEU A 186 4.84 -7.08 9.26
CA LEU A 186 6.12 -6.87 8.58
C LEU A 186 5.91 -6.84 7.07
N HIS A 187 6.45 -5.81 6.41
CA HIS A 187 6.48 -5.66 4.96
C HIS A 187 7.91 -5.76 4.44
N PRO A 188 8.51 -6.97 4.43
CA PRO A 188 9.86 -7.17 3.92
C PRO A 188 9.89 -7.15 2.39
N TYR A 189 11.05 -6.79 1.83
CA TYR A 189 11.36 -7.16 0.46
C TYR A 189 11.38 -8.69 0.32
N TYR A 190 10.69 -9.22 -0.68
CA TYR A 190 10.33 -10.66 -0.78
C TYR A 190 11.53 -11.62 -0.82
N LEU A 191 12.68 -11.20 -1.34
CA LEU A 191 13.90 -12.05 -1.37
C LEU A 191 14.48 -12.31 0.03
N GLY A 192 14.13 -11.49 1.02
CA GLY A 192 14.56 -11.68 2.41
C GLY A 192 13.64 -12.61 3.22
N VAL A 193 12.60 -13.19 2.59
CA VAL A 193 11.65 -14.07 3.28
C VAL A 193 11.98 -15.54 2.99
N ASP A 194 12.44 -16.26 4.01
CA ASP A 194 12.74 -17.70 4.01
C ASP A 194 12.07 -18.39 5.21
N GLU A 195 12.36 -19.66 5.44
CA GLU A 195 11.84 -20.44 6.55
C GLU A 195 12.22 -19.85 7.92
N ASP A 196 13.47 -19.42 8.09
CA ASP A 196 13.95 -18.84 9.35
C ASP A 196 13.25 -17.51 9.65
N PHE A 197 13.05 -16.67 8.63
CA PHE A 197 12.28 -15.43 8.74
C PHE A 197 10.84 -15.72 9.17
N MET A 198 10.16 -16.68 8.55
CA MET A 198 8.79 -17.04 8.88
C MET A 198 8.68 -17.70 10.27
N GLU A 199 9.65 -18.50 10.69
CA GLU A 199 9.71 -19.03 12.06
C GLU A 199 9.80 -17.90 13.09
N LEU A 200 10.70 -16.92 12.85
CA LEU A 200 10.82 -15.73 13.70
C LEU A 200 9.52 -14.94 13.74
N ALA A 201 8.90 -14.64 12.59
CA ALA A 201 7.66 -13.88 12.51
C ALA A 201 6.50 -14.58 13.23
N ASN A 202 6.34 -15.90 13.02
CA ASN A 202 5.30 -16.71 13.65
C ASN A 202 5.45 -16.77 15.18
N ARG A 203 6.68 -17.01 15.68
CA ARG A 203 6.99 -17.03 17.10
C ARG A 203 6.69 -15.68 17.76
N SER A 204 6.93 -14.60 17.06
CA SER A 204 6.71 -13.22 17.52
C SER A 204 5.30 -12.69 17.19
N ARG A 205 4.46 -13.50 16.53
CA ARG A 205 3.07 -13.19 16.15
C ARG A 205 2.92 -12.01 15.19
N PHE A 206 3.90 -11.80 14.31
CA PHE A 206 3.78 -10.85 13.22
C PHE A 206 3.12 -11.49 12.00
N GLU A 207 2.22 -10.77 11.34
CA GLU A 207 1.84 -11.06 9.97
C GLU A 207 2.94 -10.61 9.01
N VAL A 208 3.06 -11.27 7.86
CA VAL A 208 4.09 -10.99 6.86
C VAL A 208 3.44 -10.75 5.50
N ASN A 209 3.68 -9.57 4.93
CA ASN A 209 3.18 -9.17 3.63
C ASN A 209 4.36 -8.72 2.75
N PRO A 210 5.04 -9.61 2.03
CA PRO A 210 6.17 -9.28 1.16
C PRO A 210 5.76 -8.49 -0.09
N TRP A 211 6.68 -7.68 -0.61
CA TRP A 211 6.55 -6.81 -1.77
C TRP A 211 7.82 -6.74 -2.61
N THR A 212 7.80 -6.42 -3.92
CA THR A 212 6.69 -6.56 -4.85
C THR A 212 6.94 -7.83 -5.65
N VAL A 213 5.99 -8.75 -5.69
CA VAL A 213 6.20 -10.13 -6.16
C VAL A 213 5.41 -10.34 -7.45
N ASP A 214 6.09 -10.28 -8.58
CA ASP A 214 5.47 -10.39 -9.92
C ASP A 214 5.90 -11.67 -10.69
N ASP A 215 6.65 -12.54 -10.04
CA ASP A 215 7.13 -13.83 -10.57
C ASP A 215 6.32 -14.98 -9.99
N GLU A 216 5.88 -15.89 -10.86
CA GLU A 216 5.02 -17.04 -10.49
C GLU A 216 5.69 -17.96 -9.46
N ALA A 217 6.98 -18.29 -9.67
CA ALA A 217 7.70 -19.19 -8.78
C ALA A 217 7.86 -18.58 -7.39
N GLU A 218 8.11 -17.27 -7.30
CA GLU A 218 8.22 -16.54 -6.05
C GLU A 218 6.87 -16.44 -5.32
N ILE A 219 5.76 -16.21 -6.04
CA ILE A 219 4.41 -16.21 -5.45
C ILE A 219 4.12 -17.58 -4.82
N ILE A 220 4.41 -18.66 -5.55
CA ILE A 220 4.21 -20.05 -5.07
C ILE A 220 5.12 -20.32 -3.86
N ARG A 221 6.38 -19.93 -3.89
CA ARG A 221 7.32 -20.08 -2.79
C ARG A 221 6.82 -19.41 -1.52
N LEU A 222 6.43 -18.14 -1.62
CA LEU A 222 5.95 -17.34 -0.48
C LEU A 222 4.62 -17.87 0.07
N ARG A 223 3.70 -18.30 -0.81
CA ARG A 223 2.47 -19.00 -0.40
C ARG A 223 2.80 -20.25 0.43
N ASN A 224 3.74 -21.07 -0.04
CA ASN A 224 4.13 -22.30 0.65
C ASN A 224 4.84 -22.03 1.99
N LEU A 225 5.51 -20.90 2.13
CA LEU A 225 6.07 -20.42 3.41
C LEU A 225 4.97 -19.92 4.36
N GLY A 226 3.74 -19.70 3.88
CA GLY A 226 2.61 -19.30 4.71
C GLY A 226 2.57 -17.82 5.05
N VAL A 227 3.07 -16.94 4.15
CA VAL A 227 2.93 -15.49 4.32
C VAL A 227 1.44 -15.09 4.34
N THR A 228 1.11 -13.99 5.02
CA THR A 228 -0.28 -13.58 5.21
C THR A 228 -0.88 -13.01 3.94
N ARG A 229 -0.17 -12.08 3.29
CA ARG A 229 -0.58 -11.47 2.03
C ARG A 229 0.63 -11.33 1.12
N ILE A 230 0.41 -11.30 -0.20
CA ILE A 230 1.44 -11.03 -1.21
C ILE A 230 1.04 -9.78 -1.96
N MET A 231 1.94 -8.79 -2.02
CA MET A 231 1.76 -7.57 -2.81
C MET A 231 2.34 -7.78 -4.22
N THR A 232 1.48 -7.65 -5.24
CA THR A 232 1.85 -7.87 -6.64
C THR A 232 1.23 -6.83 -7.57
N ASN A 233 1.94 -6.47 -8.64
CA ASN A 233 1.39 -5.66 -9.74
C ASN A 233 0.45 -6.46 -10.66
N LYS A 234 0.46 -7.82 -10.52
CA LYS A 234 -0.28 -8.78 -11.36
C LYS A 234 -1.27 -9.59 -10.50
N PRO A 235 -2.38 -9.00 -10.05
CA PRO A 235 -3.29 -9.68 -9.13
C PRO A 235 -3.95 -10.92 -9.73
N ASP A 236 -4.18 -10.98 -11.04
CA ASP A 236 -4.66 -12.17 -11.78
C ASP A 236 -3.69 -13.35 -11.65
N LEU A 237 -2.39 -13.14 -11.94
CA LEU A 237 -1.35 -14.14 -11.75
C LEU A 237 -1.29 -14.58 -10.27
N GLY A 238 -1.31 -13.62 -9.33
CA GLY A 238 -1.34 -13.91 -7.92
C GLY A 238 -2.50 -14.83 -7.53
N ARG A 239 -3.71 -14.52 -8.00
CA ARG A 239 -4.91 -15.34 -7.75
C ARG A 239 -4.83 -16.73 -8.39
N GLU A 240 -4.23 -16.86 -9.55
CA GLU A 240 -4.03 -18.15 -10.20
C GLU A 240 -3.06 -19.02 -9.38
N CYS A 241 -1.92 -18.47 -8.97
CA CYS A 241 -0.93 -19.18 -8.16
C CYS A 241 -1.46 -19.63 -6.78
N LEU A 242 -2.48 -18.96 -6.23
CA LEU A 242 -3.08 -19.38 -4.95
C LEU A 242 -4.06 -20.55 -5.10
N LYS A 243 -4.52 -20.89 -6.32
CA LYS A 243 -5.44 -21.99 -6.58
C LYS A 243 -4.70 -23.33 -6.87
N SER A 244 -3.43 -23.22 -7.28
CA SER A 244 -2.55 -24.36 -7.55
C SER A 244 -1.97 -24.95 -6.25
#